data_0f60ca4249131bfc1274179b9a2a08f0
#
_entry.id   0f60ca4249131bfc1274179b9a2a08f0
#
_cell.length_a   1.000
_cell.length_b   1.000
_cell.length_c   1.000
_cell.angle_alpha   90.00
_cell.angle_beta   90.00
_cell.angle_gamma   90.00
#
_symmetry.space_group_name_H-M   'P 1'
#
loop_
_entity.id
_entity.type
_entity.pdbx_description
1 polymer ?
#
loop_
_entity_poly.entity_id
_entity_poly.type
_entity_poly.pdbx_seq_one_letter_code
_entity_poly.pdbx_strand_id
1 'polypeptide(L)'
;MELDERLQQIRDRICAACEAAGRDPAEVMLLPVSKNHTADAVRELTYHGCRVFGENRVQEAKLKISACPGNLEWHLIGHLQSNKCRDAVRFFSMIHSVDRMSIAKEINKHAHNAAKDMPVLLEVNVAGEASKHGFAPGEVLEHLNAINDLPRLEIHGLMTLAPWSPEPENVRGVFPRLDDGRLIRDAYDRRERPGKKRRGAESPADWRRVPRRRPAAARGIAESSLKT
;
A
#
# COMPACT_ATOMS: atom_id res chain seq x y z
N MET A 1 11.41 16.56 21.20
CA MET A 1 10.30 15.60 21.13
C MET A 1 10.90 14.23 20.88
N GLU A 2 10.74 13.36 21.80
CA GLU A 2 11.23 11.98 21.75
C GLU A 2 10.56 11.20 20.63
N LEU A 3 11.19 10.12 20.14
CA LEU A 3 10.65 9.29 19.05
C LEU A 3 9.27 8.71 19.40
N ASP A 4 9.12 8.28 20.66
CA ASP A 4 7.86 7.72 21.17
C ASP A 4 6.71 8.74 21.11
N GLU A 5 6.96 9.97 21.56
CA GLU A 5 5.96 11.05 21.46
C GLU A 5 5.51 11.32 20.05
N ARG A 6 6.44 11.33 19.09
CA ARG A 6 6.12 11.53 17.66
C ARG A 6 5.28 10.36 17.10
N LEU A 7 5.65 9.14 17.47
CA LEU A 7 4.94 7.96 17.03
C LEU A 7 3.52 7.93 17.59
N GLN A 8 3.37 8.29 18.90
CA GLN A 8 2.06 8.38 19.53
C GLN A 8 1.19 9.46 18.89
N GLN A 9 1.73 10.65 18.60
CA GLN A 9 0.99 11.70 17.89
C GLN A 9 0.49 11.25 16.51
N ILE A 10 1.29 10.46 15.77
CA ILE A 10 0.85 9.91 14.48
C ILE A 10 -0.30 8.91 14.68
N ARG A 11 -0.19 8.03 15.67
CA ARG A 11 -1.25 7.07 16.00
C ARG A 11 -2.54 7.77 16.41
N ASP A 12 -2.47 8.79 17.24
CA ASP A 12 -3.62 9.58 17.69
C ASP A 12 -4.31 10.27 16.49
N ARG A 13 -3.53 10.81 15.55
CA ARG A 13 -4.07 11.39 14.31
C ARG A 13 -4.75 10.35 13.42
N ILE A 14 -4.22 9.14 13.33
CA ILE A 14 -4.84 8.04 12.59
C ILE A 14 -6.17 7.68 13.28
N CYS A 15 -6.18 7.50 14.59
CA CYS A 15 -7.39 7.18 15.36
C CYS A 15 -8.46 8.26 15.16
N ALA A 16 -8.13 9.53 15.34
CA ALA A 16 -9.07 10.63 15.16
C ALA A 16 -9.65 10.70 13.73
N ALA A 17 -8.81 10.45 12.71
CA ALA A 17 -9.27 10.42 11.33
C ALA A 17 -10.19 9.21 11.05
N CYS A 18 -9.91 8.06 11.63
CA CYS A 18 -10.73 6.86 11.51
C CYS A 18 -12.09 7.06 12.20
N GLU A 19 -12.10 7.61 13.41
CA GLU A 19 -13.32 7.93 14.15
C GLU A 19 -14.21 8.90 13.35
N ALA A 20 -13.63 9.99 12.83
CA ALA A 20 -14.35 10.95 11.98
C ALA A 20 -14.93 10.30 10.71
N ALA A 21 -14.29 9.28 10.17
CA ALA A 21 -14.74 8.54 8.99
C ALA A 21 -15.63 7.32 9.32
N GLY A 22 -15.88 7.03 10.60
CA GLY A 22 -16.62 5.84 11.03
C GLY A 22 -15.92 4.52 10.66
N ARG A 23 -14.57 4.50 10.65
CA ARG A 23 -13.72 3.34 10.34
C ARG A 23 -13.04 2.82 11.61
N ASP A 24 -12.71 1.54 11.60
CA ASP A 24 -11.88 0.94 12.64
C ASP A 24 -10.40 1.35 12.42
N PRO A 25 -9.72 1.98 13.41
CA PRO A 25 -8.29 2.29 13.32
C PRO A 25 -7.41 1.06 13.04
N ALA A 26 -7.82 -0.14 13.43
CA ALA A 26 -7.10 -1.38 13.15
C ALA A 26 -7.02 -1.73 11.64
N GLU A 27 -7.86 -1.10 10.80
CA GLU A 27 -7.80 -1.24 9.34
C GLU A 27 -6.65 -0.42 8.71
N VAL A 28 -6.04 0.49 9.49
CA VAL A 28 -4.99 1.39 9.00
C VAL A 28 -3.64 0.99 9.56
N MET A 29 -2.78 0.47 8.70
CA MET A 29 -1.41 0.12 9.07
C MET A 29 -0.48 1.31 8.88
N LEU A 30 0.18 1.75 9.95
CA LEU A 30 1.29 2.69 9.86
C LEU A 30 2.53 1.96 9.33
N LEU A 31 3.06 2.41 8.21
CA LEU A 31 4.28 1.90 7.59
C LEU A 31 5.42 2.92 7.74
N PRO A 32 6.31 2.77 8.73
CA PRO A 32 7.49 3.62 8.85
C PRO A 32 8.41 3.45 7.64
N VAL A 33 8.84 4.57 7.06
CA VAL A 33 9.75 4.58 5.91
C VAL A 33 11.17 4.86 6.39
N SER A 34 12.05 3.87 6.25
CA SER A 34 13.42 3.92 6.78
C SER A 34 14.49 4.29 5.74
N LYS A 35 14.08 4.74 4.54
CA LYS A 35 15.04 5.24 3.54
C LYS A 35 15.93 6.33 4.13
N ASN A 36 17.23 6.29 3.81
CA ASN A 36 18.24 7.23 4.31
C ASN A 36 18.47 7.20 5.85
N HIS A 37 17.88 6.27 6.57
CA HIS A 37 18.11 6.05 8.00
C HIS A 37 18.94 4.79 8.22
N THR A 38 19.59 4.73 9.38
CA THR A 38 20.44 3.60 9.76
C THR A 38 19.63 2.39 10.23
N ALA A 39 20.27 1.22 10.30
CA ALA A 39 19.66 0.03 10.91
C ALA A 39 19.37 0.24 12.40
N ASP A 40 20.13 1.10 13.09
CA ASP A 40 19.87 1.45 14.49
C ASP A 40 18.53 2.16 14.66
N ALA A 41 18.21 3.11 13.78
CA ALA A 41 16.91 3.78 13.80
C ALA A 41 15.74 2.79 13.56
N VAL A 42 15.95 1.78 12.70
CA VAL A 42 14.98 0.71 12.53
C VAL A 42 14.83 -0.10 13.80
N ARG A 43 15.95 -0.50 14.43
CA ARG A 43 15.92 -1.24 15.70
C ARG A 43 15.23 -0.46 16.81
N GLU A 44 15.47 0.84 16.91
CA GLU A 44 14.79 1.71 17.86
C GLU A 44 13.26 1.67 17.68
N LEU A 45 12.77 1.81 16.45
CA LEU A 45 11.33 1.69 16.16
C LEU A 45 10.75 0.32 16.49
N THR A 46 11.55 -0.75 16.52
CA THR A 46 11.05 -2.07 16.93
C THR A 46 10.73 -2.15 18.41
N TYR A 47 11.41 -1.40 19.26
CA TYR A 47 11.07 -1.29 20.69
C TYR A 47 9.71 -0.62 20.91
N HIS A 48 9.29 0.25 19.97
CA HIS A 48 7.98 0.90 19.96
C HIS A 48 6.90 0.10 19.21
N GLY A 49 7.15 -1.19 18.93
CA GLY A 49 6.19 -2.12 18.35
C GLY A 49 6.09 -2.09 16.83
N CYS A 50 6.91 -1.33 16.12
CA CYS A 50 6.95 -1.39 14.65
C CYS A 50 7.56 -2.71 14.20
N ARG A 51 6.90 -3.38 13.24
CA ARG A 51 7.37 -4.67 12.69
C ARG A 51 7.49 -4.66 11.18
N VAL A 52 6.86 -3.71 10.51
CA VAL A 52 6.83 -3.56 9.05
C VAL A 52 7.51 -2.25 8.68
N PHE A 53 8.40 -2.27 7.68
CA PHE A 53 9.18 -1.08 7.27
C PHE A 53 9.16 -0.90 5.77
N GLY A 54 9.04 0.35 5.32
CA GLY A 54 9.09 0.73 3.91
C GLY A 54 10.49 1.16 3.47
N GLU A 55 10.94 0.64 2.32
CA GLU A 55 12.21 1.02 1.69
C GLU A 55 12.05 1.42 0.24
N ASN A 56 12.84 2.40 -0.21
CA ASN A 56 12.79 2.85 -1.59
C ASN A 56 13.75 2.11 -2.51
N ARG A 57 14.85 1.60 -1.98
CA ARG A 57 15.94 1.02 -2.78
C ARG A 57 16.30 -0.37 -2.30
N VAL A 58 16.28 -1.33 -3.22
CA VAL A 58 16.59 -2.74 -2.93
C VAL A 58 17.98 -2.91 -2.30
N GLN A 59 18.99 -2.17 -2.79
CA GLN A 59 20.35 -2.26 -2.27
C GLN A 59 20.47 -1.76 -0.83
N GLU A 60 19.82 -0.65 -0.51
CA GLU A 60 19.81 -0.08 0.84
C GLU A 60 19.08 -1.01 1.81
N ALA A 61 17.93 -1.53 1.41
CA ALA A 61 17.17 -2.48 2.18
C ALA A 61 17.98 -3.75 2.50
N LYS A 62 18.70 -4.31 1.51
CA LYS A 62 19.50 -5.51 1.68
C LYS A 62 20.52 -5.38 2.82
N LEU A 63 21.18 -4.23 2.93
CA LEU A 63 22.15 -3.97 4.00
C LEU A 63 21.45 -3.86 5.37
N LYS A 64 20.32 -3.19 5.43
CA LYS A 64 19.54 -3.03 6.67
C LYS A 64 18.92 -4.34 7.15
N ILE A 65 18.33 -5.11 6.23
CA ILE A 65 17.72 -6.41 6.54
C ILE A 65 18.71 -7.33 7.22
N SER A 66 19.96 -7.40 6.73
CA SER A 66 21.01 -8.23 7.35
C SER A 66 21.47 -7.75 8.73
N ALA A 67 21.25 -6.47 9.05
CA ALA A 67 21.64 -5.85 10.31
C ALA A 67 20.49 -5.70 11.32
N CYS A 68 19.28 -6.10 10.94
CA CYS A 68 18.07 -5.99 11.77
C CYS A 68 17.54 -7.36 12.21
N PRO A 69 16.65 -7.44 13.22
CA PRO A 69 16.01 -8.69 13.63
C PRO A 69 15.28 -9.39 12.46
N GLY A 70 15.40 -10.70 12.39
CA GLY A 70 14.87 -11.51 11.27
C GLY A 70 13.34 -11.64 11.22
N ASN A 71 12.63 -11.13 12.23
CA ASN A 71 11.16 -11.14 12.32
C ASN A 71 10.53 -9.83 11.81
N LEU A 72 11.29 -8.98 11.12
CA LEU A 72 10.76 -7.77 10.51
C LEU A 72 10.29 -8.03 9.08
N GLU A 73 9.22 -7.37 8.71
CA GLU A 73 8.69 -7.36 7.36
C GLU A 73 9.15 -6.09 6.62
N TRP A 74 9.48 -6.27 5.35
CA TRP A 74 10.00 -5.18 4.52
C TRP A 74 9.14 -5.01 3.28
N HIS A 75 8.67 -3.80 3.05
CA HIS A 75 7.89 -3.43 1.88
C HIS A 75 8.73 -2.54 0.96
N LEU A 76 8.79 -2.89 -0.33
CA LEU A 76 9.38 -2.01 -1.33
C LEU A 76 8.33 -1.00 -1.79
N ILE A 77 8.58 0.28 -1.51
CA ILE A 77 7.67 1.37 -1.85
C ILE A 77 8.22 2.30 -2.94
N GLY A 78 9.50 2.18 -3.31
CA GLY A 78 10.12 2.97 -4.36
C GLY A 78 10.14 2.26 -5.71
N HIS A 79 10.38 3.02 -6.78
CA HIS A 79 10.40 2.51 -8.15
C HIS A 79 11.32 1.30 -8.33
N LEU A 80 10.80 0.24 -8.93
CA LEU A 80 11.52 -1.01 -9.15
C LEU A 80 12.04 -1.13 -10.57
N GLN A 81 13.36 -1.27 -10.70
CA GLN A 81 14.03 -1.59 -11.96
C GLN A 81 14.00 -3.11 -12.22
N SER A 82 13.90 -3.51 -13.48
CA SER A 82 13.79 -4.93 -13.87
C SER A 82 14.96 -5.79 -13.38
N ASN A 83 16.19 -5.25 -13.42
CA ASN A 83 17.38 -5.95 -12.95
C ASN A 83 17.46 -6.14 -11.42
N LYS A 84 16.53 -5.54 -10.66
CA LYS A 84 16.41 -5.67 -9.20
C LYS A 84 15.24 -6.55 -8.76
N CYS A 85 14.40 -7.02 -9.69
CA CYS A 85 13.21 -7.82 -9.35
C CYS A 85 13.56 -9.10 -8.61
N ARG A 86 14.67 -9.78 -8.95
CA ARG A 86 15.12 -10.97 -8.25
C ARG A 86 15.39 -10.72 -6.76
N ASP A 87 16.15 -9.66 -6.46
CA ASP A 87 16.47 -9.31 -5.09
C ASP A 87 15.24 -8.77 -4.37
N ALA A 88 14.37 -8.00 -5.06
CA ALA A 88 13.11 -7.53 -4.51
C ALA A 88 12.21 -8.69 -4.04
N VAL A 89 12.00 -9.70 -4.88
CA VAL A 89 11.23 -10.90 -4.51
C VAL A 89 11.85 -11.64 -3.33
N ARG A 90 13.18 -11.68 -3.24
CA ARG A 90 13.89 -12.35 -2.15
C ARG A 90 13.74 -11.66 -0.80
N PHE A 91 13.85 -10.33 -0.77
CA PHE A 91 14.01 -9.58 0.47
C PHE A 91 12.74 -8.92 0.98
N PHE A 92 11.75 -8.68 0.12
CA PHE A 92 10.54 -7.98 0.52
C PHE A 92 9.35 -8.92 0.64
N SER A 93 8.48 -8.62 1.60
CA SER A 93 7.20 -9.31 1.80
C SER A 93 6.10 -8.75 0.89
N MET A 94 6.23 -7.48 0.45
CA MET A 94 5.28 -6.82 -0.45
C MET A 94 6.00 -5.79 -1.34
N ILE A 95 5.55 -5.63 -2.58
CA ILE A 95 6.03 -4.60 -3.52
C ILE A 95 4.86 -3.67 -3.85
N HIS A 96 4.99 -2.37 -3.50
CA HIS A 96 3.93 -1.38 -3.71
C HIS A 96 4.02 -0.68 -5.07
N SER A 97 5.13 -0.82 -5.78
CA SER A 97 5.48 0.01 -6.95
C SER A 97 5.41 -0.77 -8.27
N VAL A 98 4.36 -1.56 -8.46
CA VAL A 98 4.12 -2.19 -9.78
C VAL A 98 3.45 -1.17 -10.69
N ASP A 99 4.24 -0.53 -11.52
CA ASP A 99 3.90 0.64 -12.33
C ASP A 99 3.70 0.32 -13.83
N ARG A 100 4.00 -0.89 -14.26
CA ARG A 100 3.88 -1.33 -15.65
C ARG A 100 3.89 -2.85 -15.80
N MET A 101 3.32 -3.34 -16.89
CA MET A 101 3.21 -4.78 -17.18
C MET A 101 4.57 -5.50 -17.24
N SER A 102 5.61 -4.86 -17.75
CA SER A 102 6.95 -5.48 -17.84
C SER A 102 7.54 -5.79 -16.46
N ILE A 103 7.31 -4.92 -15.47
CA ILE A 103 7.73 -5.16 -14.07
C ILE A 103 6.88 -6.28 -13.44
N ALA A 104 5.57 -6.28 -13.65
CA ALA A 104 4.71 -7.36 -13.16
C ALA A 104 5.18 -8.73 -13.67
N LYS A 105 5.46 -8.85 -14.96
CA LYS A 105 5.98 -10.09 -15.57
C LYS A 105 7.33 -10.50 -14.98
N GLU A 106 8.24 -9.56 -14.77
CA GLU A 106 9.58 -9.87 -14.22
C GLU A 106 9.52 -10.27 -12.75
N ILE A 107 8.66 -9.62 -11.94
CA ILE A 107 8.40 -10.05 -10.56
C ILE A 107 7.80 -11.46 -10.55
N ASN A 108 6.79 -11.74 -11.38
CA ASN A 108 6.16 -13.06 -11.48
C ASN A 108 7.16 -14.17 -11.83
N LYS A 109 8.06 -13.92 -12.78
CA LYS A 109 9.12 -14.84 -13.18
C LYS A 109 10.04 -15.18 -12.00
N HIS A 110 10.51 -14.17 -11.26
CA HIS A 110 11.38 -14.39 -10.11
C HIS A 110 10.64 -15.00 -8.92
N ALA A 111 9.39 -14.66 -8.69
CA ALA A 111 8.52 -15.26 -7.70
C ALA A 111 8.26 -16.75 -8.01
N HIS A 112 8.07 -17.10 -9.29
CA HIS A 112 7.95 -18.48 -9.74
C HIS A 112 9.22 -19.28 -9.42
N ASN A 113 10.40 -18.73 -9.75
CA ASN A 113 11.69 -19.39 -9.50
C ASN A 113 11.98 -19.57 -8.00
N ALA A 114 11.45 -18.66 -7.17
CA ALA A 114 11.59 -18.73 -5.71
C ALA A 114 10.47 -19.55 -5.03
N ALA A 115 9.54 -20.12 -5.80
CA ALA A 115 8.32 -20.80 -5.31
C ALA A 115 7.53 -19.94 -4.28
N LYS A 116 7.55 -18.61 -4.45
CA LYS A 116 6.94 -17.62 -3.55
C LYS A 116 5.77 -16.95 -4.25
N ASP A 117 4.67 -16.78 -3.55
CA ASP A 117 3.60 -15.88 -3.98
C ASP A 117 3.93 -14.46 -3.48
N MET A 118 3.83 -13.47 -4.38
CA MET A 118 4.30 -12.12 -4.11
C MET A 118 3.12 -11.14 -4.03
N PRO A 119 2.80 -10.63 -2.83
CA PRO A 119 1.84 -9.56 -2.65
C PRO A 119 2.32 -8.27 -3.33
N VAL A 120 1.44 -7.63 -4.10
CA VAL A 120 1.76 -6.39 -4.82
C VAL A 120 0.64 -5.38 -4.73
N LEU A 121 1.00 -4.08 -4.79
CA LEU A 121 0.09 -3.00 -5.11
C LEU A 121 0.40 -2.48 -6.51
N LEU A 122 -0.62 -2.06 -7.24
CA LEU A 122 -0.46 -1.39 -8.53
C LEU A 122 -0.29 0.11 -8.29
N GLU A 123 0.82 0.67 -8.73
CA GLU A 123 1.08 2.10 -8.63
C GLU A 123 0.31 2.85 -9.71
N VAL A 124 -0.50 3.83 -9.30
CA VAL A 124 -1.35 4.63 -10.16
C VAL A 124 -0.94 6.10 -10.10
N ASN A 125 -0.63 6.68 -11.25
CA ASN A 125 -0.32 8.10 -11.39
C ASN A 125 -1.59 8.94 -11.49
N VAL A 126 -2.26 9.15 -10.36
CA VAL A 126 -3.53 9.89 -10.30
C VAL A 126 -3.36 11.38 -10.59
N ALA A 127 -2.18 11.92 -10.30
CA ALA A 127 -1.88 13.35 -10.53
C ALA A 127 -1.63 13.66 -12.01
N GLY A 128 -1.32 12.66 -12.84
CA GLY A 128 -1.00 12.85 -14.26
C GLY A 128 0.33 13.56 -14.50
N GLU A 129 1.21 13.62 -13.49
CA GLU A 129 2.53 14.23 -13.63
C GLU A 129 3.44 13.33 -14.47
N ALA A 130 3.95 13.83 -15.58
CA ALA A 130 4.81 13.07 -16.50
C ALA A 130 6.14 12.57 -15.86
N SER A 131 6.56 13.19 -14.76
CA SER A 131 7.75 12.80 -14.00
C SER A 131 7.52 11.65 -13.02
N LYS A 132 6.26 11.25 -12.77
CA LYS A 132 5.89 10.18 -11.84
C LYS A 132 5.65 8.87 -12.56
N HIS A 133 6.01 7.79 -11.88
CA HIS A 133 5.71 6.43 -12.32
C HIS A 133 4.25 6.05 -12.00
N GLY A 134 3.80 4.94 -12.55
CA GLY A 134 2.45 4.42 -12.31
C GLY A 134 1.62 4.31 -13.59
N PHE A 135 0.66 3.40 -13.57
CA PHE A 135 -0.35 3.32 -14.62
C PHE A 135 -1.20 4.59 -14.64
N ALA A 136 -1.63 5.03 -15.81
CA ALA A 136 -2.69 6.03 -15.87
C ALA A 136 -3.98 5.44 -15.28
N PRO A 137 -4.84 6.24 -14.62
CA PRO A 137 -6.06 5.72 -13.97
C PRO A 137 -6.96 4.88 -14.90
N GLY A 138 -7.08 5.27 -16.18
CA GLY A 138 -7.86 4.52 -17.16
C GLY A 138 -7.22 3.20 -17.60
N GLU A 139 -5.90 3.07 -17.55
CA GLU A 139 -5.15 1.89 -17.99
C GLU A 139 -5.14 0.77 -16.95
N VAL A 140 -5.35 1.09 -15.67
CA VAL A 140 -5.28 0.10 -14.59
C VAL A 140 -6.25 -1.04 -14.83
N LEU A 141 -7.48 -0.75 -15.22
CA LEU A 141 -8.51 -1.78 -15.49
C LEU A 141 -8.15 -2.67 -16.68
N GLU A 142 -7.55 -2.12 -17.72
CA GLU A 142 -7.13 -2.88 -18.89
C GLU A 142 -6.03 -3.87 -18.53
N HIS A 143 -5.07 -3.45 -17.69
CA HIS A 143 -3.95 -4.29 -17.28
C HIS A 143 -4.28 -5.23 -16.13
N LEU A 144 -5.29 -4.91 -15.32
CA LEU A 144 -5.64 -5.67 -14.12
C LEU A 144 -5.84 -7.16 -14.41
N ASN A 145 -6.56 -7.50 -15.48
CA ASN A 145 -6.81 -8.88 -15.87
C ASN A 145 -5.52 -9.61 -16.20
N ALA A 146 -4.70 -9.01 -17.07
CA ALA A 146 -3.45 -9.60 -17.50
C ALA A 146 -2.45 -9.77 -16.35
N ILE A 147 -2.45 -8.86 -15.35
CA ILE A 147 -1.60 -8.98 -14.16
C ILE A 147 -2.18 -10.03 -13.21
N ASN A 148 -3.50 -10.11 -13.06
CA ASN A 148 -4.14 -11.11 -12.21
C ASN A 148 -3.98 -12.55 -12.75
N ASP A 149 -3.75 -12.70 -14.05
CA ASP A 149 -3.46 -13.99 -14.68
C ASP A 149 -2.01 -14.46 -14.43
N LEU A 150 -1.14 -13.61 -13.89
CA LEU A 150 0.21 -13.99 -13.48
C LEU A 150 0.15 -14.84 -12.21
N PRO A 151 0.60 -16.13 -12.26
CA PRO A 151 0.24 -17.12 -11.23
C PRO A 151 0.87 -16.88 -9.85
N ARG A 152 1.95 -16.09 -9.81
CA ARG A 152 2.71 -15.82 -8.57
C ARG A 152 2.55 -14.39 -8.06
N LEU A 153 1.65 -13.61 -8.66
CA LEU A 153 1.32 -12.29 -8.13
C LEU A 153 -0.02 -12.31 -7.42
N GLU A 154 -0.06 -11.65 -6.28
CA GLU A 154 -1.28 -11.39 -5.53
C GLU A 154 -1.51 -9.88 -5.47
N ILE A 155 -2.47 -9.37 -6.25
CA ILE A 155 -2.82 -7.95 -6.22
C ILE A 155 -3.59 -7.69 -4.93
N HIS A 156 -3.03 -6.89 -4.02
CA HIS A 156 -3.64 -6.51 -2.75
C HIS A 156 -4.35 -5.15 -2.78
N GLY A 157 -4.15 -4.36 -3.81
CA GLY A 157 -4.79 -3.05 -3.95
C GLY A 157 -3.99 -2.10 -4.84
N LEU A 158 -4.20 -0.81 -4.60
CA LEU A 158 -3.58 0.27 -5.35
C LEU A 158 -2.64 1.07 -4.45
N MET A 159 -1.64 1.71 -5.06
CA MET A 159 -0.76 2.68 -4.44
C MET A 159 -0.75 3.96 -5.26
N THR A 160 -0.70 5.10 -4.62
CA THR A 160 -0.46 6.39 -5.28
C THR A 160 0.37 7.30 -4.42
N LEU A 161 1.05 8.23 -5.07
CA LEU A 161 1.75 9.34 -4.44
C LEU A 161 1.06 10.64 -4.83
N ALA A 162 0.42 11.27 -3.85
CA ALA A 162 -0.13 12.60 -4.04
C ALA A 162 1.00 13.62 -4.33
N PRO A 163 0.73 14.71 -5.06
CA PRO A 163 1.66 15.85 -5.16
C PRO A 163 2.01 16.37 -3.76
N TRP A 164 3.23 16.86 -3.60
CA TRP A 164 3.55 17.54 -2.35
C TRP A 164 2.79 18.88 -2.26
N SER A 165 2.17 19.13 -1.13
CA SER A 165 1.52 20.42 -0.83
C SER A 165 1.73 20.75 0.65
N PRO A 166 2.03 22.00 0.99
CA PRO A 166 2.05 22.45 2.38
C PRO A 166 0.66 22.38 3.03
N GLU A 167 -0.40 22.50 2.23
CA GLU A 167 -1.80 22.40 2.67
C GLU A 167 -2.37 21.03 2.29
N PRO A 168 -2.67 20.15 3.27
CA PRO A 168 -3.18 18.80 3.00
C PRO A 168 -4.49 18.77 2.19
N GLU A 169 -5.34 19.79 2.34
CA GLU A 169 -6.62 19.86 1.62
C GLU A 169 -6.44 19.99 0.11
N ASN A 170 -5.37 20.60 -0.36
CA ASN A 170 -5.09 20.73 -1.79
C ASN A 170 -4.90 19.38 -2.50
N VAL A 171 -4.52 18.34 -1.75
CA VAL A 171 -4.30 17.00 -2.29
C VAL A 171 -5.42 16.02 -1.96
N ARG A 172 -6.41 16.43 -1.17
CA ARG A 172 -7.56 15.57 -0.79
C ARG A 172 -8.26 14.99 -2.02
N GLY A 173 -8.46 15.79 -3.06
CA GLY A 173 -9.12 15.37 -4.31
C GLY A 173 -8.37 14.33 -5.16
N VAL A 174 -7.11 14.00 -4.81
CA VAL A 174 -6.33 12.96 -5.49
C VAL A 174 -6.83 11.57 -5.09
N PHE A 175 -7.15 11.36 -3.80
CA PHE A 175 -7.47 10.04 -3.26
C PHE A 175 -8.83 9.47 -3.73
N PRO A 176 -9.93 10.25 -3.82
CA PRO A 176 -11.20 9.74 -4.34
C PRO A 176 -11.13 9.22 -5.78
N ARG A 177 -10.17 9.69 -6.59
CA ARG A 177 -9.95 9.20 -7.95
C ARG A 177 -9.43 7.75 -7.99
N LEU A 178 -8.86 7.25 -6.90
CA LEU A 178 -8.52 5.84 -6.70
C LEU A 178 -9.71 5.05 -6.21
N ASP A 179 -10.61 5.68 -5.49
CA ASP A 179 -11.73 5.07 -4.78
C ASP A 179 -13.07 5.30 -5.51
N ASP A 180 -13.08 5.30 -6.84
CA ASP A 180 -14.36 5.23 -7.55
C ASP A 180 -15.05 3.86 -7.39
N GLY A 181 -14.55 3.06 -6.46
CA GLY A 181 -15.10 1.79 -5.98
C GLY A 181 -15.08 0.66 -7.03
N ARG A 182 -14.78 0.97 -8.28
CA ARG A 182 -14.73 -0.02 -9.38
C ARG A 182 -13.40 -0.72 -9.45
N LEU A 183 -12.29 0.02 -9.40
CA LEU A 183 -10.94 -0.52 -9.52
C LEU A 183 -10.63 -1.57 -8.44
N ILE A 184 -10.95 -1.26 -7.19
CA ILE A 184 -10.70 -2.18 -6.06
C ILE A 184 -11.70 -3.35 -6.08
N ARG A 185 -12.97 -3.09 -6.41
CA ARG A 185 -14.01 -4.12 -6.46
C ARG A 185 -13.75 -5.13 -7.55
N ASP A 186 -13.40 -4.69 -8.75
CA ASP A 186 -13.12 -5.58 -9.88
C ASP A 186 -11.85 -6.42 -9.66
N ALA A 187 -10.84 -5.86 -8.97
CA ALA A 187 -9.66 -6.62 -8.54
C ALA A 187 -10.02 -7.70 -7.49
N TYR A 188 -10.99 -7.39 -6.62
CA TYR A 188 -11.40 -8.27 -5.53
C TYR A 188 -12.35 -9.38 -6.01
N ASP A 189 -13.39 -9.06 -6.75
CA ASP A 189 -14.41 -10.03 -7.21
C ASP A 189 -13.81 -11.08 -8.15
N ARG A 190 -12.70 -10.79 -8.79
CA ARG A 190 -11.99 -11.73 -9.68
C ARG A 190 -11.08 -12.71 -8.95
N ARG A 191 -10.75 -12.49 -7.67
CA ARG A 191 -10.00 -13.46 -6.84
C ARG A 191 -10.84 -14.69 -6.49
N GLU A 192 -12.16 -14.56 -6.53
CA GLU A 192 -13.10 -15.65 -6.21
C GLU A 192 -13.42 -16.57 -7.39
N ARG A 193 -12.72 -16.47 -8.52
CA ARG A 193 -12.89 -17.41 -9.63
C ARG A 193 -12.50 -18.83 -9.20
N PRO A 194 -13.38 -19.84 -9.42
CA PRO A 194 -13.09 -21.23 -9.11
C PRO A 194 -11.90 -21.70 -9.94
N GLY A 195 -10.80 -22.06 -9.26
CA GLY A 195 -9.57 -22.60 -9.89
C GLY A 195 -8.26 -22.19 -9.23
N LYS A 196 -8.16 -21.05 -8.57
CA LYS A 196 -7.00 -20.72 -7.72
C LYS A 196 -7.21 -21.28 -6.31
N LYS A 197 -6.83 -22.55 -6.10
CA LYS A 197 -6.74 -23.12 -4.75
C LYS A 197 -5.65 -22.36 -3.96
N ARG A 198 -6.05 -21.67 -2.89
CA ARG A 198 -5.10 -21.17 -1.87
C ARG A 198 -4.32 -22.36 -1.31
N ARG A 199 -3.01 -22.35 -1.44
CA ARG A 199 -2.14 -23.17 -0.57
C ARG A 199 -2.01 -22.40 0.73
N GLY A 200 -2.44 -23.04 1.83
CA GLY A 200 -2.59 -22.43 3.13
C GLY A 200 -1.34 -21.68 3.60
N ALA A 201 -1.51 -20.41 3.83
CA ALA A 201 -0.76 -19.62 4.78
C ALA A 201 -1.77 -18.65 5.38
N GLU A 202 -1.92 -18.68 6.69
CA GLU A 202 -2.69 -17.68 7.43
C GLU A 202 -2.00 -16.32 7.22
N SER A 203 -2.69 -15.42 6.54
CA SER A 203 -2.24 -14.04 6.38
C SER A 203 -2.31 -13.33 7.73
N PRO A 204 -1.25 -12.63 8.19
CA PRO A 204 -1.23 -12.01 9.52
C PRO A 204 -2.18 -10.82 9.70
N ALA A 205 -2.92 -10.42 8.71
CA ALA A 205 -4.00 -9.43 8.85
C ALA A 205 -5.17 -9.80 7.97
N ASP A 206 -6.27 -10.21 8.59
CA ASP A 206 -7.52 -10.46 7.90
C ASP A 206 -8.23 -9.14 7.55
N TRP A 207 -7.66 -8.41 6.56
CA TRP A 207 -8.25 -7.21 5.98
C TRP A 207 -9.58 -7.47 5.23
N ARG A 208 -10.08 -8.72 5.23
CA ARG A 208 -11.38 -9.12 4.66
C ARG A 208 -12.58 -8.66 5.48
N ARG A 209 -12.39 -8.10 6.68
CA ARG A 209 -13.47 -7.64 7.54
C ARG A 209 -13.82 -6.17 7.38
N VAL A 210 -13.69 -5.59 6.18
CA VAL A 210 -14.25 -4.25 5.95
C VAL A 210 -15.76 -4.39 5.81
N PRO A 211 -16.58 -3.88 6.76
CA PRO A 211 -18.03 -3.91 6.63
C PRO A 211 -18.43 -3.09 5.40
N ARG A 212 -19.24 -3.68 4.53
CA ARG A 212 -19.86 -3.00 3.38
C ARG A 212 -20.81 -1.91 3.89
N ARG A 213 -20.34 -0.69 4.13
CA ARG A 213 -21.22 0.47 4.33
C ARG A 213 -21.30 1.25 3.03
N ARG A 214 -22.53 1.32 2.46
CA ARG A 214 -22.88 2.28 1.42
C ARG A 214 -22.57 3.69 1.95
N PRO A 215 -22.04 4.63 1.11
CA PRO A 215 -21.94 6.02 1.52
C PRO A 215 -23.36 6.50 1.87
N ALA A 216 -23.53 6.99 3.09
CA ALA A 216 -24.77 7.66 3.49
C ALA A 216 -24.94 8.86 2.58
N ALA A 217 -26.07 8.90 1.87
CA ALA A 217 -26.48 10.06 1.11
C ALA A 217 -26.41 11.30 2.01
N ALA A 218 -25.70 12.33 1.56
CA ALA A 218 -25.64 13.61 2.22
C ALA A 218 -27.07 14.12 2.42
N ARG A 219 -27.57 14.03 3.66
CA ARG A 219 -28.80 14.72 4.05
C ARG A 219 -28.44 16.18 4.26
N GLY A 220 -29.11 17.04 3.49
CA GLY A 220 -28.95 18.47 3.54
C GLY A 220 -29.07 19.03 4.97
N ILE A 221 -28.14 19.90 5.31
CA ILE A 221 -28.25 20.77 6.48
C ILE A 221 -29.24 21.85 6.10
N ALA A 222 -30.41 21.81 6.73
CA ALA A 222 -31.40 22.86 6.62
C ALA A 222 -30.85 24.13 7.32
N GLU A 223 -30.83 25.21 6.58
CA GLU A 223 -30.68 26.56 7.13
C GLU A 223 -31.79 26.82 8.19
N SER A 224 -31.38 27.08 9.42
CA SER A 224 -32.26 27.72 10.39
C SER A 224 -31.76 29.12 10.67
N SER A 225 -32.58 30.02 10.24
CA SER A 225 -32.59 31.47 10.40
C SER A 225 -32.09 31.97 11.75
N LEU A 226 -31.13 32.88 11.71
CA LEU A 226 -30.93 33.91 12.73
C LEU A 226 -31.99 35.01 12.52
N LYS A 227 -32.90 35.20 13.50
CA LYS A 227 -33.60 36.45 13.78
C LYS A 227 -33.60 36.64 15.29
N THR A 228 -33.12 37.77 15.64
CA THR A 228 -33.12 38.66 16.80
C THR A 228 -31.88 38.63 17.63
#